data_cf638e6bf95b80ac340e865e73ebfcc7
#
_entry.id   cf638e6bf95b80ac340e865e73ebfcc7
#
_cell.length_a   1.000
_cell.length_b   1.000
_cell.length_c   1.000
_cell.angle_alpha   90.00
_cell.angle_beta   90.00
_cell.angle_gamma   90.00
#
_symmetry.space_group_name_H-M   'P 1'
#
loop_
_entity.id
_entity.type
_entity.pdbx_description
1 polymer ?
#
loop_
_entity_poly.entity_id
_entity_poly.type
_entity_poly.pdbx_seq_one_letter_code
_entity_poly.pdbx_strand_id
1 'polypeptide(L)'
;MLRCGPKMVRIAAVAATLWPALPHGAGATGTDLPADPQVDPAPCIAAVAANDDDRVVAVCGGLIDSEKTAKADRIKALIARAAVFGRRDMIDRAIDDYGTVLRLDPALADIYNARGELWRKKGDRPRALQDFGAALKLNPDHPAAKANYKSLAQELERLGALLAVNDKPSFNCATARRAVEKAICANPEWTSLDRQISAVNTRVVHDAGRADPRAGRALQHEQDDFIASRNAAFGRPDYDLQKVMRERLDHLLAIGRN
;
A
#
# COMPACT_ATOMS: atom_id res chain seq x y z
N MET A 1 64.52 -1.47 -0.60
CA MET A 1 65.33 -2.66 -0.27
C MET A 1 64.92 -3.16 1.10
N LEU A 2 64.06 -4.15 1.21
CA LEU A 2 63.83 -4.92 2.43
C LEU A 2 63.28 -6.28 1.99
N ARG A 3 64.10 -7.29 2.24
CA ARG A 3 63.83 -8.70 1.88
C ARG A 3 62.85 -9.31 2.85
N CYS A 4 61.82 -9.98 2.32
CA CYS A 4 60.91 -10.83 3.08
C CYS A 4 61.36 -12.29 2.89
N GLY A 5 61.75 -12.97 3.96
CA GLY A 5 62.17 -14.37 3.98
C GLY A 5 60.96 -15.31 4.18
N PRO A 6 61.04 -16.57 3.70
CA PRO A 6 59.95 -17.52 3.79
C PRO A 6 59.85 -18.16 5.17
N LYS A 7 58.66 -18.19 5.77
CA LYS A 7 58.36 -18.96 6.99
C LYS A 7 58.04 -20.43 6.62
N MET A 8 58.89 -21.34 7.06
CA MET A 8 58.66 -22.78 7.04
C MET A 8 57.45 -23.18 7.86
N VAL A 9 56.51 -23.87 7.22
CA VAL A 9 55.40 -24.55 7.89
C VAL A 9 55.86 -25.96 8.27
N ARG A 10 55.93 -26.26 9.56
CA ARG A 10 56.16 -27.59 10.09
C ARG A 10 54.88 -28.43 9.98
N ILE A 11 54.93 -29.50 9.24
CA ILE A 11 53.90 -30.52 9.18
C ILE A 11 54.06 -31.43 10.40
N ALA A 12 53.10 -31.44 11.32
CA ALA A 12 53.01 -32.40 12.40
C ALA A 12 52.19 -33.60 11.91
N ALA A 13 52.83 -34.76 11.90
CA ALA A 13 52.15 -36.04 11.65
C ALA A 13 51.28 -36.39 12.84
N VAL A 14 49.96 -36.54 12.63
CA VAL A 14 49.04 -37.07 13.62
C VAL A 14 48.80 -38.54 13.33
N ALA A 15 49.15 -39.37 14.30
CA ALA A 15 48.96 -40.82 14.28
C ALA A 15 47.47 -41.19 14.22
N ALA A 16 47.10 -42.04 13.27
CA ALA A 16 45.76 -42.61 13.16
C ALA A 16 45.60 -43.68 14.28
N THR A 17 44.77 -43.40 15.27
CA THR A 17 44.23 -44.38 16.19
C THR A 17 42.97 -45.02 15.61
N LEU A 18 43.05 -46.31 15.32
CA LEU A 18 41.94 -47.16 14.92
C LEU A 18 40.94 -47.29 16.10
N TRP A 19 39.75 -46.73 15.94
CA TRP A 19 38.65 -46.96 16.83
C TRP A 19 37.78 -48.11 16.28
N PRO A 20 37.37 -49.08 17.10
CA PRO A 20 36.53 -50.17 16.61
C PRO A 20 35.11 -49.64 16.29
N ALA A 21 34.64 -50.01 15.13
CA ALA A 21 33.27 -49.71 14.67
C ALA A 21 32.25 -50.46 15.55
N LEU A 22 31.43 -49.74 16.31
CA LEU A 22 30.23 -50.26 16.92
C LEU A 22 29.12 -50.31 15.87
N PRO A 23 28.32 -51.36 15.82
CA PRO A 23 27.17 -51.43 14.90
C PRO A 23 26.09 -50.46 15.38
N HIS A 24 25.86 -49.41 14.63
CA HIS A 24 24.71 -48.55 14.79
C HIS A 24 23.50 -49.23 14.14
N GLY A 25 22.88 -50.13 14.88
CA GLY A 25 21.53 -50.50 14.67
C GLY A 25 20.65 -49.57 15.52
N ALA A 26 19.96 -48.69 14.85
CA ALA A 26 18.67 -48.19 15.27
C ALA A 26 18.07 -47.41 14.10
N GLY A 27 17.28 -48.08 13.29
CA GLY A 27 16.27 -47.40 12.49
C GLY A 27 15.40 -46.55 13.40
N ALA A 28 15.62 -45.26 13.43
CA ALA A 28 14.63 -44.33 13.86
C ALA A 28 13.54 -44.37 12.83
N THR A 29 12.53 -45.20 13.05
CA THR A 29 11.23 -45.05 12.43
C THR A 29 10.71 -43.72 12.98
N GLY A 30 11.04 -42.64 12.25
CA GLY A 30 10.32 -41.39 12.40
C GLY A 30 8.85 -41.75 12.12
N THR A 31 8.07 -41.82 13.18
CA THR A 31 6.61 -41.72 13.06
C THR A 31 6.39 -40.30 12.56
N ASP A 32 6.34 -40.13 11.22
CA ASP A 32 5.76 -38.95 10.63
C ASP A 32 4.35 -38.86 11.20
N LEU A 33 4.15 -37.95 12.15
CA LEU A 33 2.82 -37.63 12.61
C LEU A 33 2.03 -37.29 11.37
N PRO A 34 0.85 -37.91 11.13
CA PRO A 34 0.05 -37.59 9.98
C PRO A 34 -0.14 -36.08 9.97
N ALA A 35 0.28 -35.43 8.87
CA ALA A 35 0.08 -34.02 8.70
C ALA A 35 -1.41 -33.72 8.96
N ASP A 36 -1.68 -32.79 9.86
CA ASP A 36 -3.06 -32.40 10.20
C ASP A 36 -3.81 -32.11 8.88
N PRO A 37 -4.97 -32.75 8.64
CA PRO A 37 -5.63 -32.67 7.34
C PRO A 37 -5.92 -31.19 7.01
N GLN A 38 -5.29 -30.71 5.94
CA GLN A 38 -5.54 -29.38 5.41
C GLN A 38 -6.93 -29.31 4.80
N VAL A 39 -7.51 -28.11 4.82
CA VAL A 39 -8.82 -27.89 4.18
C VAL A 39 -8.67 -28.00 2.66
N ASP A 40 -9.54 -28.80 2.01
CA ASP A 40 -9.52 -28.97 0.57
C ASP A 40 -9.88 -27.68 -0.18
N PRO A 41 -9.00 -27.13 -1.03
CA PRO A 41 -9.30 -25.94 -1.81
C PRO A 41 -10.14 -26.19 -3.08
N ALA A 42 -10.36 -27.45 -3.45
CA ALA A 42 -11.03 -27.81 -4.71
C ALA A 42 -12.43 -27.19 -4.89
N PRO A 43 -13.29 -27.09 -3.86
CA PRO A 43 -14.59 -26.46 -4.01
C PRO A 43 -14.49 -24.96 -4.38
N CYS A 44 -13.53 -24.23 -3.81
CA CYS A 44 -13.28 -22.82 -4.15
C CYS A 44 -12.77 -22.70 -5.59
N ILE A 45 -11.81 -23.52 -5.99
CA ILE A 45 -11.27 -23.55 -7.36
C ILE A 45 -12.37 -23.83 -8.37
N ALA A 46 -13.25 -24.80 -8.11
CA ALA A 46 -14.37 -25.14 -8.97
C ALA A 46 -15.37 -24.00 -9.11
N ALA A 47 -15.68 -23.29 -8.02
CA ALA A 47 -16.57 -22.14 -8.05
C ALA A 47 -15.98 -20.97 -8.89
N VAL A 48 -14.68 -20.72 -8.76
CA VAL A 48 -13.97 -19.72 -9.57
C VAL A 48 -14.00 -20.10 -11.06
N ALA A 49 -13.73 -21.35 -11.39
CA ALA A 49 -13.76 -21.84 -12.78
C ALA A 49 -15.15 -21.76 -13.41
N ALA A 50 -16.20 -21.96 -12.60
CA ALA A 50 -17.59 -21.83 -13.02
C ALA A 50 -18.09 -20.39 -13.13
N ASN A 51 -17.30 -19.39 -12.71
CA ASN A 51 -17.71 -17.99 -12.56
C ASN A 51 -18.98 -17.82 -11.68
N ASP A 52 -19.14 -18.70 -10.68
CA ASP A 52 -20.27 -18.67 -9.74
C ASP A 52 -19.91 -17.77 -8.56
N ASP A 53 -20.23 -16.50 -8.70
CA ASP A 53 -19.88 -15.45 -7.72
C ASP A 53 -20.41 -15.76 -6.31
N ASP A 54 -21.64 -16.28 -6.16
CA ASP A 54 -22.21 -16.58 -4.86
C ASP A 54 -21.49 -17.76 -4.21
N ARG A 55 -21.21 -18.76 -4.99
CA ARG A 55 -20.45 -19.92 -4.54
C ARG A 55 -19.00 -19.57 -4.21
N VAL A 56 -18.35 -18.68 -4.99
CA VAL A 56 -17.01 -18.16 -4.66
C VAL A 56 -17.02 -17.49 -3.28
N VAL A 57 -17.98 -16.61 -3.01
CA VAL A 57 -18.06 -15.92 -1.71
C VAL A 57 -18.25 -16.93 -0.57
N ALA A 58 -19.11 -17.93 -0.76
CA ALA A 58 -19.42 -18.92 0.29
C ALA A 58 -18.25 -19.88 0.53
N VAL A 59 -17.79 -20.62 -0.51
CA VAL A 59 -16.81 -21.70 -0.30
C VAL A 59 -15.38 -21.19 -0.12
N CYS A 60 -14.97 -20.11 -0.83
CA CYS A 60 -13.68 -19.49 -0.59
C CYS A 60 -13.67 -18.77 0.77
N GLY A 61 -14.83 -18.26 1.25
CA GLY A 61 -14.99 -17.74 2.62
C GLY A 61 -14.60 -18.78 3.65
N GLY A 62 -15.11 -20.00 3.54
CA GLY A 62 -14.75 -21.09 4.45
C GLY A 62 -13.24 -21.42 4.49
N LEU A 63 -12.56 -21.34 3.33
CA LEU A 63 -11.10 -21.49 3.26
C LEU A 63 -10.37 -20.34 3.97
N ILE A 64 -10.85 -19.11 3.82
CA ILE A 64 -10.23 -17.94 4.44
C ILE A 64 -10.32 -18.01 5.96
N ASP A 65 -11.46 -18.45 6.48
CA ASP A 65 -11.76 -18.46 7.91
C ASP A 65 -11.13 -19.66 8.65
N SER A 66 -10.78 -20.72 7.93
CA SER A 66 -10.20 -21.92 8.56
C SER A 66 -8.71 -21.73 8.86
N GLU A 67 -8.30 -21.95 10.12
CA GLU A 67 -6.89 -21.92 10.53
C GLU A 67 -6.03 -22.99 9.85
N LYS A 68 -6.64 -24.11 9.46
CA LYS A 68 -5.98 -25.26 8.80
C LYS A 68 -5.72 -25.05 7.31
N THR A 69 -6.13 -23.93 6.75
CA THR A 69 -5.90 -23.61 5.33
C THR A 69 -4.46 -23.21 5.09
N ALA A 70 -3.81 -23.84 4.11
CA ALA A 70 -2.47 -23.47 3.68
C ALA A 70 -2.43 -21.98 3.28
N LYS A 71 -1.34 -21.30 3.63
CA LYS A 71 -1.16 -19.87 3.31
C LYS A 71 -1.39 -19.56 1.82
N ALA A 72 -0.86 -20.41 0.92
CA ALA A 72 -1.00 -20.23 -0.52
C ALA A 72 -2.46 -20.31 -0.97
N ASP A 73 -3.24 -21.23 -0.42
CA ASP A 73 -4.64 -21.41 -0.79
C ASP A 73 -5.53 -20.34 -0.19
N ARG A 74 -5.21 -19.87 1.03
CA ARG A 74 -5.86 -18.70 1.63
C ARG A 74 -5.65 -17.44 0.78
N ILE A 75 -4.43 -17.21 0.26
CA ILE A 75 -4.15 -16.10 -0.65
C ILE A 75 -5.00 -16.19 -1.91
N LYS A 76 -5.06 -17.36 -2.55
CA LYS A 76 -5.88 -17.56 -3.76
C LYS A 76 -7.36 -17.34 -3.48
N ALA A 77 -7.87 -17.86 -2.36
CA ALA A 77 -9.26 -17.68 -1.96
C ALA A 77 -9.61 -16.21 -1.71
N LEU A 78 -8.73 -15.46 -1.02
CA LEU A 78 -8.88 -14.02 -0.80
C LEU A 78 -8.90 -13.24 -2.12
N ILE A 79 -7.98 -13.56 -3.05
CA ILE A 79 -7.93 -12.92 -4.38
C ILE A 79 -9.22 -13.16 -5.14
N ALA A 80 -9.71 -14.40 -5.14
CA ALA A 80 -10.94 -14.75 -5.83
C ALA A 80 -12.16 -14.03 -5.25
N ARG A 81 -12.29 -13.99 -3.92
CA ARG A 81 -13.38 -13.31 -3.24
C ARG A 81 -13.31 -11.79 -3.42
N ALA A 82 -12.12 -11.20 -3.34
CA ALA A 82 -11.93 -9.77 -3.60
C ALA A 82 -12.35 -9.38 -5.03
N ALA A 83 -12.02 -10.20 -6.02
CA ALA A 83 -12.44 -9.96 -7.39
C ALA A 83 -13.98 -9.98 -7.54
N VAL A 84 -14.67 -10.90 -6.86
CA VAL A 84 -16.14 -10.92 -6.82
C VAL A 84 -16.70 -9.66 -6.16
N PHE A 85 -16.15 -9.27 -5.00
CA PHE A 85 -16.58 -8.05 -4.31
C PHE A 85 -16.38 -6.81 -5.17
N GLY A 86 -15.26 -6.72 -5.89
CA GLY A 86 -14.97 -5.61 -6.82
C GLY A 86 -15.99 -5.51 -7.97
N ARG A 87 -16.40 -6.65 -8.55
CA ARG A 87 -17.43 -6.71 -9.59
C ARG A 87 -18.82 -6.32 -9.06
N ARG A 88 -19.12 -6.67 -7.81
CA ARG A 88 -20.39 -6.36 -7.14
C ARG A 88 -20.42 -4.98 -6.50
N ASP A 89 -19.46 -4.13 -6.77
CA ASP A 89 -19.33 -2.79 -6.19
C ASP A 89 -19.18 -2.76 -4.66
N MET A 90 -18.83 -3.90 -4.06
CA MET A 90 -18.53 -4.00 -2.63
C MET A 90 -17.07 -3.60 -2.36
N ILE A 91 -16.74 -2.34 -2.71
CA ILE A 91 -15.37 -1.85 -2.84
C ILE A 91 -14.56 -2.03 -1.56
N ASP A 92 -15.14 -1.71 -0.41
CA ASP A 92 -14.42 -1.80 0.88
C ASP A 92 -14.04 -3.23 1.21
N ARG A 93 -14.95 -4.21 0.99
CA ARG A 93 -14.65 -5.62 1.22
C ARG A 93 -13.54 -6.13 0.31
N ALA A 94 -13.56 -5.71 -0.95
CA ALA A 94 -12.50 -6.08 -1.89
C ALA A 94 -11.13 -5.50 -1.47
N ILE A 95 -11.10 -4.25 -1.02
CA ILE A 95 -9.89 -3.60 -0.49
C ILE A 95 -9.36 -4.34 0.75
N ASP A 96 -10.24 -4.74 1.66
CA ASP A 96 -9.87 -5.46 2.89
C ASP A 96 -9.27 -6.84 2.57
N ASP A 97 -9.87 -7.58 1.65
CA ASP A 97 -9.35 -8.87 1.21
C ASP A 97 -7.98 -8.73 0.53
N TYR A 98 -7.81 -7.79 -0.42
CA TYR A 98 -6.50 -7.52 -1.02
C TYR A 98 -5.49 -7.00 0.01
N GLY A 99 -5.92 -6.20 0.97
CA GLY A 99 -5.10 -5.78 2.10
C GLY A 99 -4.59 -6.97 2.91
N THR A 100 -5.43 -7.98 3.12
CA THR A 100 -5.05 -9.22 3.79
C THR A 100 -4.07 -10.04 2.97
N VAL A 101 -4.30 -10.16 1.65
CA VAL A 101 -3.33 -10.79 0.72
C VAL A 101 -1.96 -10.15 0.83
N LEU A 102 -1.87 -8.81 0.78
CA LEU A 102 -0.61 -8.09 0.82
C LEU A 102 0.10 -8.14 2.20
N ARG A 103 -0.65 -8.39 3.28
CA ARG A 103 -0.03 -8.73 4.58
C ARG A 103 0.57 -10.14 4.59
N LEU A 104 -0.06 -11.08 3.89
CA LEU A 104 0.44 -12.44 3.76
C LEU A 104 1.62 -12.54 2.79
N ASP A 105 1.53 -11.84 1.67
CA ASP A 105 2.58 -11.79 0.64
C ASP A 105 2.70 -10.37 0.06
N PRO A 106 3.68 -9.58 0.53
CA PRO A 106 3.87 -8.21 0.07
C PRO A 106 4.55 -8.09 -1.30
N ALA A 107 4.93 -9.21 -1.96
CA ALA A 107 5.63 -9.18 -3.24
C ALA A 107 4.70 -9.28 -4.46
N LEU A 108 3.40 -9.23 -4.28
CA LEU A 108 2.40 -9.42 -5.33
C LEU A 108 2.05 -8.09 -6.03
N ALA A 109 2.79 -7.74 -7.09
CA ALA A 109 2.60 -6.51 -7.86
C ALA A 109 1.17 -6.39 -8.43
N ASP A 110 0.60 -7.47 -8.96
CA ASP A 110 -0.76 -7.50 -9.50
C ASP A 110 -1.81 -7.10 -8.46
N ILE A 111 -1.61 -7.50 -7.20
CA ILE A 111 -2.57 -7.22 -6.12
C ILE A 111 -2.50 -5.76 -5.68
N TYR A 112 -1.30 -5.16 -5.66
CA TYR A 112 -1.20 -3.71 -5.47
C TYR A 112 -1.93 -2.97 -6.59
N ASN A 113 -1.73 -3.35 -7.86
CA ASN A 113 -2.46 -2.73 -8.96
C ASN A 113 -3.97 -2.89 -8.81
N ALA A 114 -4.47 -4.09 -8.52
CA ALA A 114 -5.91 -4.34 -8.34
C ALA A 114 -6.51 -3.55 -7.18
N ARG A 115 -5.80 -3.45 -6.04
CA ARG A 115 -6.26 -2.63 -4.91
C ARG A 115 -6.21 -1.13 -5.23
N GLY A 116 -5.21 -0.70 -5.98
CA GLY A 116 -5.09 0.67 -6.48
C GLY A 116 -6.27 1.07 -7.37
N GLU A 117 -6.75 0.18 -8.23
CA GLU A 117 -7.94 0.40 -9.05
C GLU A 117 -9.21 0.58 -8.18
N LEU A 118 -9.34 -0.21 -7.11
CA LEU A 118 -10.44 -0.07 -6.15
C LEU A 118 -10.38 1.25 -5.38
N TRP A 119 -9.19 1.67 -4.94
CA TRP A 119 -8.99 2.98 -4.32
C TRP A 119 -9.36 4.12 -5.28
N ARG A 120 -8.96 4.01 -6.56
CA ARG A 120 -9.33 4.97 -7.60
C ARG A 120 -10.85 5.02 -7.78
N LYS A 121 -11.51 3.87 -7.83
CA LYS A 121 -12.98 3.75 -7.93
C LYS A 121 -13.69 4.37 -6.71
N LYS A 122 -13.12 4.21 -5.52
CA LYS A 122 -13.59 4.83 -4.27
C LYS A 122 -13.35 6.34 -4.23
N GLY A 123 -12.52 6.88 -5.13
CA GLY A 123 -12.12 8.29 -5.16
C GLY A 123 -10.88 8.61 -4.33
N ASP A 124 -10.28 7.63 -3.65
CA ASP A 124 -9.04 7.82 -2.88
C ASP A 124 -7.82 7.77 -3.81
N ARG A 125 -7.62 8.88 -4.52
CA ARG A 125 -6.52 9.02 -5.49
C ARG A 125 -5.14 8.88 -4.86
N PRO A 126 -4.86 9.40 -3.65
CA PRO A 126 -3.57 9.21 -3.00
C PRO A 126 -3.22 7.74 -2.77
N ARG A 127 -4.16 6.95 -2.21
CA ARG A 127 -3.94 5.52 -1.98
C ARG A 127 -3.82 4.74 -3.29
N ALA A 128 -4.62 5.08 -4.29
CA ALA A 128 -4.51 4.48 -5.60
C ALA A 128 -3.12 4.67 -6.20
N LEU A 129 -2.57 5.88 -6.14
CA LEU A 129 -1.25 6.17 -6.67
C LEU A 129 -0.13 5.48 -5.89
N GLN A 130 -0.27 5.40 -4.56
CA GLN A 130 0.66 4.68 -3.71
C GLN A 130 0.72 3.20 -4.09
N ASP A 131 -0.44 2.58 -4.31
CA ASP A 131 -0.54 1.18 -4.70
C ASP A 131 0.01 0.94 -6.11
N PHE A 132 -0.32 1.77 -7.11
CA PHE A 132 0.28 1.66 -8.44
C PHE A 132 1.80 1.85 -8.40
N GLY A 133 2.29 2.77 -7.57
CA GLY A 133 3.73 2.97 -7.35
C GLY A 133 4.40 1.76 -6.69
N ALA A 134 3.73 1.10 -5.74
CA ALA A 134 4.21 -0.13 -5.11
C ALA A 134 4.29 -1.29 -6.12
N ALA A 135 3.25 -1.44 -6.96
CA ALA A 135 3.26 -2.42 -8.05
C ALA A 135 4.45 -2.23 -8.99
N LEU A 136 4.77 -0.98 -9.36
CA LEU A 136 5.90 -0.65 -10.24
C LEU A 136 7.27 -0.82 -9.58
N LYS A 137 7.36 -0.67 -8.25
CA LYS A 137 8.61 -0.99 -7.52
C LYS A 137 8.90 -2.48 -7.55
N LEU A 138 7.87 -3.31 -7.47
CA LEU A 138 7.99 -4.77 -7.50
C LEU A 138 8.19 -5.30 -8.93
N ASN A 139 7.45 -4.77 -9.88
CA ASN A 139 7.54 -5.11 -11.30
C ASN A 139 7.54 -3.82 -12.14
N PRO A 140 8.72 -3.28 -12.49
CA PRO A 140 8.83 -2.07 -13.29
C PRO A 140 8.19 -2.18 -14.67
N ASP A 141 8.00 -3.37 -15.19
CA ASP A 141 7.41 -3.62 -16.52
C ASP A 141 5.93 -4.00 -16.48
N HIS A 142 5.28 -3.90 -15.33
CA HIS A 142 3.85 -4.19 -15.18
C HIS A 142 2.99 -3.24 -16.01
N PRO A 143 2.36 -3.70 -17.12
CA PRO A 143 1.77 -2.79 -18.10
C PRO A 143 0.56 -2.03 -17.55
N ALA A 144 -0.33 -2.72 -16.82
CA ALA A 144 -1.52 -2.10 -16.22
C ALA A 144 -1.14 -1.07 -15.15
N ALA A 145 -0.17 -1.37 -14.28
CA ALA A 145 0.27 -0.43 -13.26
C ALA A 145 0.94 0.81 -13.88
N LYS A 146 1.74 0.65 -14.95
CA LYS A 146 2.29 1.78 -15.72
C LYS A 146 1.19 2.68 -16.28
N ALA A 147 0.19 2.10 -16.91
CA ALA A 147 -0.92 2.84 -17.50
C ALA A 147 -1.75 3.56 -16.42
N ASN A 148 -2.10 2.86 -15.34
CA ASN A 148 -2.88 3.39 -14.23
C ASN A 148 -2.14 4.51 -13.49
N TYR A 149 -0.86 4.29 -13.17
CA TYR A 149 -0.02 5.32 -12.52
C TYR A 149 0.10 6.57 -13.38
N LYS A 150 0.46 6.41 -14.66
CA LYS A 150 0.59 7.53 -15.60
C LYS A 150 -0.71 8.30 -15.75
N SER A 151 -1.82 7.59 -15.96
CA SER A 151 -3.14 8.21 -16.12
C SER A 151 -3.55 9.01 -14.89
N LEU A 152 -3.37 8.43 -13.69
CA LEU A 152 -3.72 9.10 -12.44
C LEU A 152 -2.77 10.27 -12.13
N ALA A 153 -1.46 10.09 -12.38
CA ALA A 153 -0.47 11.16 -12.21
C ALA A 153 -0.78 12.36 -13.13
N GLN A 154 -1.09 12.10 -14.41
CA GLN A 154 -1.48 13.15 -15.36
C GLN A 154 -2.79 13.85 -14.97
N GLU A 155 -3.77 13.09 -14.45
CA GLU A 155 -5.00 13.68 -13.92
C GLU A 155 -4.70 14.65 -12.79
N LEU A 156 -3.90 14.23 -11.80
CA LEU A 156 -3.52 15.03 -10.64
C LEU A 156 -2.63 16.22 -11.02
N GLU A 157 -1.70 16.03 -11.96
CA GLU A 157 -0.86 17.10 -12.49
C GLU A 157 -1.72 18.15 -13.23
N ARG A 158 -2.64 17.69 -14.07
CA ARG A 158 -3.60 18.58 -14.78
C ARG A 158 -4.43 19.40 -13.81
N LEU A 159 -4.77 18.83 -12.65
CA LEU A 159 -5.52 19.51 -11.59
C LEU A 159 -4.62 20.37 -10.67
N GLY A 160 -3.30 20.38 -10.94
CA GLY A 160 -2.32 21.10 -10.11
C GLY A 160 -1.92 20.40 -8.84
N ALA A 161 -2.30 19.14 -8.66
CA ALA A 161 -1.85 18.32 -7.55
C ALA A 161 -0.51 17.67 -7.90
N LEU A 162 0.59 18.28 -7.49
CA LEU A 162 1.90 17.64 -7.54
C LEU A 162 1.96 16.54 -6.49
N LEU A 163 2.03 15.30 -6.95
CA LEU A 163 2.21 14.18 -6.04
C LEU A 163 3.61 14.22 -5.45
N ALA A 164 3.64 14.20 -4.15
CA ALA A 164 4.84 14.33 -3.38
C ALA A 164 5.86 13.22 -3.70
N VAL A 165 6.86 13.56 -4.48
CA VAL A 165 8.11 12.79 -4.56
C VAL A 165 8.99 13.07 -3.33
N ASN A 166 8.68 14.13 -2.55
CA ASN A 166 9.42 14.56 -1.37
C ASN A 166 8.51 14.53 -0.13
N ASP A 167 9.01 13.96 0.96
CA ASP A 167 8.35 13.84 2.26
C ASP A 167 8.23 15.18 3.03
N LYS A 168 7.91 16.29 2.34
CA LYS A 168 7.79 17.61 2.94
C LYS A 168 6.42 18.22 2.69
N PRO A 169 5.75 18.81 3.69
CA PRO A 169 4.49 19.55 3.49
C PRO A 169 4.72 20.86 2.72
N SER A 170 3.65 21.63 2.49
CA SER A 170 3.70 22.91 1.80
C SER A 170 4.48 24.00 2.56
N PHE A 171 4.79 23.74 3.82
CA PHE A 171 5.54 24.63 4.72
C PHE A 171 6.82 23.96 5.26
N ASN A 172 7.69 24.76 5.89
CA ASN A 172 8.96 24.27 6.43
C ASN A 172 8.77 23.64 7.82
N CYS A 173 8.97 22.33 7.94
CA CYS A 173 8.87 21.60 9.20
C CYS A 173 9.85 22.07 10.29
N ALA A 174 11.02 22.57 9.92
CA ALA A 174 11.98 23.08 10.89
C ALA A 174 11.49 24.35 11.61
N THR A 175 10.56 25.08 11.00
CA THR A 175 9.96 26.30 11.57
C THR A 175 8.54 26.10 12.08
N ALA A 176 8.01 24.86 12.02
CA ALA A 176 6.67 24.54 12.49
C ALA A 176 6.49 24.82 13.98
N ARG A 177 5.56 25.71 14.31
CA ARG A 177 5.29 26.13 15.70
C ARG A 177 3.99 25.58 16.25
N ARG A 178 2.94 25.47 15.42
CA ARG A 178 1.62 24.98 15.82
C ARG A 178 1.61 23.48 15.99
N ALA A 179 0.78 22.98 16.90
CA ALA A 179 0.64 21.53 17.15
C ALA A 179 0.22 20.77 15.88
N VAL A 180 -0.71 21.32 15.09
CA VAL A 180 -1.15 20.73 13.83
C VAL A 180 -0.04 20.67 12.79
N GLU A 181 0.81 21.70 12.68
CA GLU A 181 1.95 21.71 11.76
C GLU A 181 2.97 20.63 12.11
N LYS A 182 3.28 20.49 13.42
CA LYS A 182 4.16 19.43 13.91
C LYS A 182 3.59 18.04 13.64
N ALA A 183 2.28 17.86 13.83
CA ALA A 183 1.60 16.61 13.57
C ALA A 183 1.59 16.26 12.07
N ILE A 184 1.36 17.24 11.19
CA ILE A 184 1.46 17.06 9.74
C ILE A 184 2.88 16.64 9.36
N CYS A 185 3.91 17.28 9.88
CA CYS A 185 5.31 16.93 9.62
C CYS A 185 5.70 15.52 10.10
N ALA A 186 5.07 15.04 11.16
CA ALA A 186 5.34 13.72 11.73
C ALA A 186 4.61 12.58 11.00
N ASN A 187 3.60 12.89 10.16
CA ASN A 187 2.78 11.90 9.48
C ASN A 187 2.92 12.04 7.95
N PRO A 188 3.53 11.04 7.25
CA PRO A 188 3.75 11.10 5.80
C PRO A 188 2.47 11.27 4.98
N GLU A 189 1.35 10.67 5.41
CA GLU A 189 0.07 10.79 4.71
C GLU A 189 -0.48 12.23 4.82
N TRP A 190 -0.43 12.82 6.01
CA TRP A 190 -0.87 14.21 6.22
C TRP A 190 0.04 15.22 5.52
N THR A 191 1.35 14.95 5.51
CA THR A 191 2.34 15.71 4.72
C THR A 191 1.97 15.72 3.24
N SER A 192 1.63 14.55 2.70
CA SER A 192 1.21 14.40 1.30
C SER A 192 -0.10 15.15 1.00
N LEU A 193 -1.09 15.03 1.88
CA LEU A 193 -2.38 15.75 1.74
C LEU A 193 -2.19 17.27 1.79
N ASP A 194 -1.40 17.79 2.73
CA ASP A 194 -1.14 19.23 2.85
C ASP A 194 -0.52 19.80 1.57
N ARG A 195 0.45 19.09 1.00
CA ARG A 195 1.06 19.49 -0.27
C ARG A 195 0.07 19.47 -1.43
N GLN A 196 -0.74 18.41 -1.54
CA GLN A 196 -1.72 18.30 -2.60
C GLN A 196 -2.74 19.44 -2.51
N ILE A 197 -3.26 19.73 -1.31
CA ILE A 197 -4.17 20.85 -1.06
C ILE A 197 -3.53 22.17 -1.53
N SER A 198 -2.29 22.43 -1.13
CA SER A 198 -1.57 23.65 -1.50
C SER A 198 -1.37 23.78 -3.01
N ALA A 199 -0.96 22.71 -3.69
CA ALA A 199 -0.74 22.70 -5.13
C ALA A 199 -2.03 22.93 -5.92
N VAL A 200 -3.11 22.22 -5.55
CA VAL A 200 -4.42 22.37 -6.22
C VAL A 200 -4.98 23.77 -5.96
N ASN A 201 -4.92 24.26 -4.70
CA ASN A 201 -5.39 25.59 -4.35
C ASN A 201 -4.67 26.68 -5.18
N THR A 202 -3.35 26.63 -5.25
CA THR A 202 -2.55 27.60 -6.04
C THR A 202 -3.05 27.65 -7.49
N ARG A 203 -3.33 26.51 -8.08
CA ARG A 203 -3.81 26.44 -9.46
C ARG A 203 -5.22 26.99 -9.62
N VAL A 204 -6.19 26.53 -8.81
CA VAL A 204 -7.58 26.99 -8.96
C VAL A 204 -7.72 28.50 -8.68
N VAL A 205 -6.96 29.03 -7.72
CA VAL A 205 -6.89 30.46 -7.45
C VAL A 205 -6.33 31.23 -8.65
N HIS A 206 -5.25 30.73 -9.23
CA HIS A 206 -4.63 31.33 -10.42
C HIS A 206 -5.58 31.31 -11.62
N ASP A 207 -6.17 30.15 -11.91
CA ASP A 207 -7.06 29.98 -13.08
C ASP A 207 -8.33 30.82 -12.94
N ALA A 208 -8.97 30.82 -11.77
CA ALA A 208 -10.10 31.67 -11.46
C ALA A 208 -9.74 33.16 -11.54
N GLY A 209 -8.57 33.54 -11.02
CA GLY A 209 -8.08 34.93 -11.03
C GLY A 209 -7.77 35.48 -12.43
N ARG A 210 -7.46 34.60 -13.38
CA ARG A 210 -7.31 34.98 -14.79
C ARG A 210 -8.64 35.31 -15.46
N ALA A 211 -9.71 34.60 -15.08
CA ALA A 211 -11.06 34.84 -15.58
C ALA A 211 -11.72 36.02 -14.87
N ASP A 212 -11.64 36.04 -13.54
CA ASP A 212 -12.16 37.13 -12.68
C ASP A 212 -11.26 37.29 -11.43
N PRO A 213 -10.57 38.44 -11.29
CA PRO A 213 -9.75 38.73 -10.12
C PRO A 213 -10.49 38.68 -8.77
N ARG A 214 -11.83 38.88 -8.75
CA ARG A 214 -12.61 38.76 -7.53
C ARG A 214 -12.80 37.29 -7.12
N ALA A 215 -13.04 36.41 -8.11
CA ALA A 215 -13.17 34.98 -7.88
C ALA A 215 -11.86 34.38 -7.34
N GLY A 216 -10.70 34.76 -7.91
CA GLY A 216 -9.41 34.32 -7.39
C GLY A 216 -9.18 34.73 -5.94
N ARG A 217 -9.50 36.00 -5.58
CA ARG A 217 -9.42 36.47 -4.17
C ARG A 217 -10.36 35.73 -3.23
N ALA A 218 -11.57 35.43 -3.68
CA ALA A 218 -12.55 34.69 -2.88
C ALA A 218 -12.05 33.28 -2.55
N LEU A 219 -11.50 32.56 -3.54
CA LEU A 219 -10.92 31.24 -3.34
C LEU A 219 -9.69 31.26 -2.42
N GLN A 220 -8.84 32.29 -2.53
CA GLN A 220 -7.71 32.43 -1.60
C GLN A 220 -8.21 32.66 -0.17
N HIS A 221 -9.20 33.51 0.04
CA HIS A 221 -9.80 33.76 1.36
C HIS A 221 -10.40 32.47 1.95
N GLU A 222 -11.10 31.69 1.14
CA GLU A 222 -11.63 30.38 1.55
C GLU A 222 -10.52 29.42 1.99
N GLN A 223 -9.35 29.44 1.33
CA GLN A 223 -8.21 28.63 1.76
C GLN A 223 -7.65 29.11 3.10
N ASP A 224 -7.55 30.41 3.30
CA ASP A 224 -7.04 31.00 4.54
C ASP A 224 -7.99 30.67 5.72
N ASP A 225 -9.30 30.71 5.49
CA ASP A 225 -10.33 30.30 6.45
C ASP A 225 -10.27 28.81 6.78
N PHE A 226 -10.04 27.97 5.76
CA PHE A 226 -9.81 26.52 5.97
C PHE A 226 -8.60 26.27 6.87
N ILE A 227 -7.47 26.93 6.61
CA ILE A 227 -6.25 26.79 7.41
C ILE A 227 -6.50 27.27 8.85
N ALA A 228 -7.18 28.39 9.03
CA ALA A 228 -7.52 28.95 10.35
C ALA A 228 -8.42 27.98 11.14
N SER A 229 -9.48 27.49 10.53
CA SER A 229 -10.44 26.56 11.12
C SER A 229 -9.78 25.23 11.48
N ARG A 230 -8.98 24.65 10.58
CA ARG A 230 -8.18 23.44 10.81
C ARG A 230 -7.29 23.60 12.05
N ASN A 231 -6.56 24.72 12.10
CA ASN A 231 -5.64 24.97 13.18
C ASN A 231 -6.32 25.17 14.55
N ALA A 232 -7.52 25.79 14.54
CA ALA A 232 -8.30 26.00 15.74
C ALA A 232 -9.03 24.76 16.26
N ALA A 233 -9.37 23.83 15.35
CA ALA A 233 -10.08 22.61 15.71
C ALA A 233 -9.14 21.45 16.09
N PHE A 234 -7.88 21.49 15.68
CA PHE A 234 -6.93 20.40 15.92
C PHE A 234 -6.75 20.12 17.42
N GLY A 235 -6.86 18.84 17.77
CA GLY A 235 -6.76 18.37 19.17
C GLY A 235 -8.09 18.29 19.91
N ARG A 236 -9.23 18.66 19.30
CA ARG A 236 -10.56 18.38 19.87
C ARG A 236 -10.88 16.89 19.74
N PRO A 237 -11.61 16.28 20.68
CA PRO A 237 -11.85 14.83 20.72
C PRO A 237 -12.55 14.26 19.47
N ASP A 238 -13.38 15.05 18.81
CA ASP A 238 -14.20 14.71 17.63
C ASP A 238 -13.59 15.19 16.30
N TYR A 239 -12.38 15.75 16.32
CA TYR A 239 -11.74 16.32 15.15
C TYR A 239 -10.82 15.34 14.43
N ASP A 240 -11.22 14.87 13.24
CA ASP A 240 -10.43 14.03 12.35
C ASP A 240 -9.73 14.89 11.29
N LEU A 241 -8.43 15.18 11.52
CA LEU A 241 -7.61 15.99 10.62
C LEU A 241 -7.51 15.37 9.23
N GLN A 242 -7.37 14.04 9.13
CA GLN A 242 -7.22 13.36 7.86
C GLN A 242 -8.46 13.47 7.00
N LYS A 243 -9.63 13.26 7.61
CA LYS A 243 -10.93 13.40 6.96
C LYS A 243 -11.11 14.82 6.42
N VAL A 244 -10.91 15.83 7.27
CA VAL A 244 -11.09 17.25 6.92
C VAL A 244 -10.14 17.69 5.80
N MET A 245 -8.89 17.22 5.81
CA MET A 245 -7.94 17.50 4.72
C MET A 245 -8.33 16.82 3.42
N ARG A 246 -8.87 15.60 3.46
CA ARG A 246 -9.38 14.93 2.26
C ARG A 246 -10.60 15.63 1.66
N GLU A 247 -11.57 16.00 2.50
CA GLU A 247 -12.75 16.75 2.08
C GLU A 247 -12.35 18.08 1.42
N ARG A 248 -11.37 18.79 1.96
CA ARG A 248 -10.82 20.00 1.34
C ARG A 248 -10.19 19.74 -0.02
N LEU A 249 -9.38 18.70 -0.14
CA LEU A 249 -8.77 18.32 -1.41
C LEU A 249 -9.82 17.99 -2.47
N ASP A 250 -10.83 17.21 -2.10
CA ASP A 250 -11.92 16.82 -3.01
C ASP A 250 -12.73 18.04 -3.48
N HIS A 251 -13.01 18.98 -2.57
CA HIS A 251 -13.66 20.26 -2.90
C HIS A 251 -12.84 21.06 -3.94
N LEU A 252 -11.56 21.26 -3.70
CA LEU A 252 -10.67 21.97 -4.63
C LEU A 252 -10.58 21.28 -5.99
N LEU A 253 -10.52 19.95 -6.01
CA LEU A 253 -10.53 19.18 -7.23
C LEU A 253 -11.85 19.27 -8.01
N ALA A 254 -12.98 19.47 -7.32
CA ALA A 254 -14.28 19.70 -7.94
C ALA A 254 -14.32 21.07 -8.64
N ILE A 255 -13.78 22.12 -8.03
CA ILE A 255 -13.68 23.47 -8.63
C ILE A 255 -12.84 23.42 -9.92
N GLY A 256 -11.70 22.72 -9.90
CA GLY A 256 -10.80 22.62 -11.05
C GLY A 256 -11.34 21.80 -12.23
N ARG A 257 -12.51 21.17 -12.10
CA ARG A 257 -13.17 20.40 -13.19
C ARG A 257 -14.18 21.20 -13.98
N ASN A 258 -14.63 22.31 -13.47
CA ASN A 258 -15.57 23.24 -14.09
C ASN A 258 -14.82 24.36 -14.83
#